data_29bf3fbe15cabecc2de05ff3819abfec
#
_entry.id   29bf3fbe15cabecc2de05ff3819abfec
#
_cell.length_a   1.000
_cell.length_b   1.000
_cell.length_c   1.000
_cell.angle_alpha   90.00
_cell.angle_beta   90.00
_cell.angle_gamma   90.00
#
_symmetry.space_group_name_H-M   'P 1'
#
loop_
_entity.id
_entity.type
_entity.pdbx_description
1 polymer ?
#
loop_
_entity_poly.entity_id
_entity_poly.type
_entity_poly.pdbx_seq_one_letter_code
_entity_poly.pdbx_strand_id
1 'polypeptide(L)'
;MVLDSIHLEFLRDRYAKLILKSTITPKSALQVSKETEIPIGTVYRRLEFLKTKGFLKVRGYIENGNKIMTYHNKSRRYNISNPRISLLLDIINKNPGICYRDIQKLSGYALGTLSNSLLNLEKDSRIIVKRSKRRSHYFPLHVPSDEYLIIINLRKETTKRIILYLLENKKATFSEIKKYTNKAPSTVSTTMTQLIENKIINRVAGLEPYFELNDNNIVQNALMRIDPSTLDKMKDRMADTFSYF
;
A
#
# COMPACT_ATOMS: atom_id res chain seq x y z
N MET A 1 7.92 -1.77 -18.38
CA MET A 1 6.66 -2.52 -18.64
C MET A 1 6.82 -4.03 -18.80
N VAL A 2 7.99 -4.58 -19.12
CA VAL A 2 8.19 -6.05 -19.28
C VAL A 2 8.59 -6.77 -17.98
N LEU A 3 9.08 -6.06 -16.97
CA LEU A 3 9.50 -6.65 -15.69
C LEU A 3 8.33 -7.02 -14.75
N ASP A 4 7.17 -6.40 -14.92
CA ASP A 4 6.02 -6.60 -14.02
C ASP A 4 5.23 -7.87 -14.32
N SER A 5 5.13 -8.28 -15.59
CA SER A 5 4.43 -9.49 -15.99
C SER A 5 5.17 -10.76 -15.55
N ILE A 6 6.50 -10.76 -15.65
CA ILE A 6 7.36 -11.88 -15.25
C ILE A 6 7.32 -12.07 -13.72
N HIS A 7 7.21 -10.98 -12.95
CA HIS A 7 7.07 -11.03 -11.48
C HIS A 7 5.74 -11.64 -11.03
N LEU A 8 4.66 -11.32 -11.75
CA LEU A 8 3.30 -11.85 -11.46
C LEU A 8 3.17 -13.34 -11.81
N GLU A 9 3.77 -13.76 -12.93
CA GLU A 9 3.77 -15.17 -13.35
C GLU A 9 4.57 -16.04 -12.36
N PHE A 10 5.68 -15.51 -11.86
CA PHE A 10 6.51 -16.15 -10.85
C PHE A 10 5.80 -16.31 -9.50
N LEU A 11 4.98 -15.34 -9.08
CA LEU A 11 4.19 -15.42 -7.84
C LEU A 11 3.11 -16.50 -7.89
N ARG A 12 2.78 -17.04 -9.07
CA ARG A 12 1.86 -18.18 -9.25
C ARG A 12 2.55 -19.53 -9.16
N ASP A 13 3.87 -19.60 -9.36
CA ASP A 13 4.60 -20.88 -9.32
C ASP A 13 4.85 -21.34 -7.87
N ARG A 14 4.05 -22.31 -7.41
CA ARG A 14 4.15 -22.93 -6.09
C ARG A 14 5.54 -23.49 -5.80
N TYR A 15 6.15 -24.17 -6.77
CA TYR A 15 7.47 -24.80 -6.61
C TYR A 15 8.59 -23.76 -6.50
N ALA A 16 8.54 -22.70 -7.29
CA ALA A 16 9.51 -21.62 -7.21
C ALA A 16 9.49 -20.94 -5.83
N LYS A 17 8.31 -20.73 -5.26
CA LYS A 17 8.17 -20.18 -3.89
C LYS A 17 8.78 -21.09 -2.84
N LEU A 18 8.52 -22.39 -2.92
CA LEU A 18 9.07 -23.37 -1.97
C LEU A 18 10.58 -23.44 -2.06
N ILE A 19 11.15 -23.48 -3.27
CA ILE A 19 12.59 -23.49 -3.50
C ILE A 19 13.27 -22.23 -2.98
N LEU A 20 12.68 -21.05 -3.20
CA LEU A 20 13.22 -19.79 -2.67
C LEU A 20 13.17 -19.74 -1.15
N LYS A 21 12.13 -20.29 -0.53
CA LYS A 21 12.01 -20.41 0.93
C LYS A 21 13.08 -21.35 1.49
N SER A 22 13.29 -22.49 0.86
CA SER A 22 14.30 -23.48 1.26
C SER A 22 15.72 -22.94 1.10
N THR A 23 16.01 -22.13 0.06
CA THR A 23 17.33 -21.58 -0.24
C THR A 23 17.70 -20.30 0.52
N ILE A 24 16.98 -19.94 1.59
CA ILE A 24 17.35 -18.84 2.49
C ILE A 24 18.75 -19.08 3.07
N THR A 25 19.06 -20.32 3.45
CA THR A 25 20.41 -20.79 3.76
C THR A 25 21.00 -21.48 2.51
N PRO A 26 22.35 -21.44 2.31
CA PRO A 26 22.97 -22.11 1.18
C PRO A 26 22.68 -23.61 1.21
N LYS A 27 22.07 -24.14 0.16
CA LYS A 27 21.73 -25.58 0.05
C LYS A 27 22.05 -26.12 -1.33
N SER A 28 22.42 -27.40 -1.37
CA SER A 28 22.55 -28.14 -2.64
C SER A 28 21.17 -28.49 -3.22
N ALA A 29 21.11 -28.80 -4.50
CA ALA A 29 19.87 -29.20 -5.17
C ALA A 29 19.25 -30.44 -4.50
N LEU A 30 20.07 -31.39 -4.04
CA LEU A 30 19.62 -32.58 -3.32
C LEU A 30 18.98 -32.24 -1.96
N GLN A 31 19.58 -31.30 -1.21
CA GLN A 31 19.03 -30.83 0.06
C GLN A 31 17.70 -30.12 -0.14
N VAL A 32 17.60 -29.27 -1.18
CA VAL A 32 16.33 -28.59 -1.55
C VAL A 32 15.26 -29.63 -1.92
N SER A 33 15.61 -30.64 -2.74
CA SER A 33 14.69 -31.70 -3.12
C SER A 33 14.15 -32.48 -1.92
N LYS A 34 15.03 -32.86 -0.99
CA LYS A 34 14.64 -33.58 0.24
C LYS A 34 13.73 -32.76 1.15
N GLU A 35 14.02 -31.46 1.31
CA GLU A 35 13.25 -30.59 2.21
C GLU A 35 11.90 -30.17 1.63
N THR A 36 11.83 -29.98 0.31
CA THR A 36 10.61 -29.50 -0.37
C THR A 36 9.74 -30.61 -0.93
N GLU A 37 10.24 -31.85 -0.90
CA GLU A 37 9.63 -33.05 -1.50
C GLU A 37 9.37 -32.91 -3.02
N ILE A 38 10.07 -31.98 -3.67
CA ILE A 38 9.99 -31.77 -5.10
C ILE A 38 10.97 -32.71 -5.81
N PRO A 39 10.54 -33.40 -6.90
CA PRO A 39 11.42 -34.26 -7.68
C PRO A 39 12.69 -33.51 -8.14
N ILE A 40 13.87 -34.14 -7.98
CA ILE A 40 15.18 -33.52 -8.21
C ILE A 40 15.31 -32.88 -9.60
N GLY A 41 14.77 -33.50 -10.65
CA GLY A 41 14.78 -32.94 -11.99
C GLY A 41 13.99 -31.64 -12.10
N THR A 42 12.87 -31.51 -11.38
CA THR A 42 12.08 -30.29 -11.28
C THR A 42 12.85 -29.21 -10.50
N VAL A 43 13.51 -29.62 -9.39
CA VAL A 43 14.34 -28.71 -8.60
C VAL A 43 15.46 -28.11 -9.47
N TYR A 44 16.23 -28.92 -10.20
CA TYR A 44 17.30 -28.41 -11.08
C TYR A 44 16.79 -27.40 -12.11
N ARG A 45 15.67 -27.73 -12.78
CA ARG A 45 15.07 -26.84 -13.78
C ARG A 45 14.64 -25.50 -13.17
N ARG A 46 14.05 -25.54 -11.97
CA ARG A 46 13.61 -24.33 -11.28
C ARG A 46 14.78 -23.54 -10.68
N LEU A 47 15.81 -24.20 -10.14
CA LEU A 47 17.01 -23.54 -9.66
C LEU A 47 17.76 -22.81 -10.78
N GLU A 48 17.86 -23.41 -11.97
CA GLU A 48 18.50 -22.77 -13.14
C GLU A 48 17.68 -21.58 -13.62
N PHE A 49 16.35 -21.72 -13.69
CA PHE A 49 15.46 -20.60 -13.99
C PHE A 49 15.60 -19.45 -12.98
N LEU A 50 15.61 -19.74 -11.69
CA LEU A 50 15.75 -18.74 -10.63
C LEU A 50 17.13 -18.09 -10.63
N LYS A 51 18.16 -18.81 -10.99
CA LYS A 51 19.53 -18.31 -11.18
C LYS A 51 19.59 -17.34 -12.36
N THR A 52 19.07 -17.74 -13.52
CA THR A 52 19.03 -16.90 -14.76
C THR A 52 18.25 -15.61 -14.54
N LYS A 53 17.15 -15.67 -13.81
CA LYS A 53 16.34 -14.48 -13.42
C LYS A 53 16.97 -13.68 -12.26
N GLY A 54 18.14 -14.10 -11.76
CA GLY A 54 18.89 -13.36 -10.75
C GLY A 54 18.37 -13.50 -9.31
N PHE A 55 17.44 -14.41 -9.04
CA PHE A 55 16.91 -14.66 -7.69
C PHE A 55 17.84 -15.47 -6.80
N LEU A 56 18.71 -16.30 -7.39
CA LEU A 56 19.67 -17.13 -6.69
C LEU A 56 21.10 -16.77 -7.03
N LYS A 57 21.98 -16.84 -6.02
CA LYS A 57 23.42 -16.92 -6.19
C LYS A 57 23.84 -18.39 -6.10
N VAL A 58 24.83 -18.77 -6.91
CA VAL A 58 25.42 -20.10 -6.87
C VAL A 58 26.85 -19.97 -6.37
N ARG A 59 27.21 -20.84 -5.42
CA ARG A 59 28.59 -20.99 -4.94
C ARG A 59 28.97 -22.46 -5.08
N GLY A 60 30.13 -22.72 -5.64
CA GLY A 60 30.72 -24.05 -5.64
C GLY A 60 31.74 -24.19 -4.50
N TYR A 61 31.75 -25.33 -3.84
CA TYR A 61 32.85 -25.73 -2.95
C TYR A 61 33.20 -27.20 -3.24
N ILE A 62 34.38 -27.62 -2.79
CA ILE A 62 34.84 -28.99 -2.97
C ILE A 62 34.70 -29.70 -1.65
N GLU A 63 34.01 -30.83 -1.66
CA GLU A 63 33.83 -31.72 -0.52
C GLU A 63 34.12 -33.16 -0.95
N ASN A 64 35.06 -33.80 -0.28
CA ASN A 64 35.52 -35.16 -0.64
C ASN A 64 35.89 -35.34 -2.12
N GLY A 65 36.58 -34.32 -2.70
CA GLY A 65 37.00 -34.31 -4.10
C GLY A 65 35.91 -34.01 -5.11
N ASN A 66 34.64 -33.89 -4.68
CA ASN A 66 33.50 -33.58 -5.55
C ASN A 66 33.14 -32.10 -5.48
N LYS A 67 32.87 -31.49 -6.64
CA LYS A 67 32.38 -30.12 -6.71
C LYS A 67 30.89 -30.08 -6.37
N ILE A 68 30.54 -29.50 -5.22
CA ILE A 68 29.15 -29.31 -4.79
C ILE A 68 28.74 -27.87 -5.09
N MET A 69 27.61 -27.73 -5.78
CA MET A 69 27.01 -26.41 -6.06
C MET A 69 25.92 -26.13 -5.01
N THR A 70 26.06 -25.03 -4.29
CA THR A 70 25.03 -24.55 -3.37
C THR A 70 24.33 -23.32 -3.94
N TYR A 71 23.05 -23.30 -3.75
CA TYR A 71 22.15 -22.22 -4.18
C TYR A 71 21.75 -21.43 -2.95
N HIS A 72 21.91 -20.12 -3.05
CA HIS A 72 21.56 -19.20 -1.97
C HIS A 72 20.67 -18.12 -2.53
N ASN A 73 19.55 -17.89 -1.87
CA ASN A 73 18.63 -16.83 -2.25
C ASN A 73 19.36 -15.47 -2.22
N LYS A 74 19.46 -14.83 -3.39
CA LYS A 74 20.13 -13.52 -3.56
C LYS A 74 19.35 -12.42 -2.86
N SER A 75 18.07 -12.66 -2.70
CA SER A 75 17.21 -11.68 -2.08
C SER A 75 17.19 -11.89 -0.56
N ARG A 76 17.91 -11.04 0.14
CA ARG A 76 17.38 -10.50 1.39
C ARG A 76 15.89 -10.05 1.23
N ARG A 77 15.38 -10.08 0.01
CA ARG A 77 14.07 -9.60 -0.46
C ARG A 77 12.91 -10.51 -0.12
N TYR A 78 13.12 -11.81 0.08
CA TYR A 78 12.08 -12.79 0.44
C TYR A 78 12.14 -13.24 1.90
N ASN A 79 12.75 -12.45 2.77
CA ASN A 79 12.62 -12.67 4.21
C ASN A 79 11.20 -12.32 4.66
N ILE A 80 10.22 -13.16 4.26
CA ILE A 80 8.84 -13.15 4.79
C ILE A 80 8.88 -13.37 6.33
N SER A 81 9.98 -13.90 6.84
CA SER A 81 10.21 -14.16 8.26
C SER A 81 10.97 -13.05 9.01
N ASN A 82 11.26 -11.91 8.40
CA ASN A 82 11.79 -10.78 9.16
C ASN A 82 10.63 -10.11 9.92
N PRO A 83 10.53 -10.27 11.26
CA PRO A 83 9.42 -9.73 12.04
C PRO A 83 9.23 -8.24 11.83
N ARG A 84 10.34 -7.51 11.60
CA ARG A 84 10.34 -6.07 11.32
C ARG A 84 9.62 -5.74 10.01
N ILE A 85 9.92 -6.48 8.95
CA ILE A 85 9.31 -6.25 7.63
C ILE A 85 7.82 -6.64 7.67
N SER A 86 7.50 -7.74 8.33
CA SER A 86 6.11 -8.16 8.53
C SER A 86 5.30 -7.11 9.28
N LEU A 87 5.84 -6.58 10.38
CA LEU A 87 5.19 -5.53 11.16
C LEU A 87 4.97 -4.25 10.33
N LEU A 88 5.97 -3.80 9.55
CA LEU A 88 5.82 -2.61 8.73
C LEU A 88 4.77 -2.78 7.64
N LEU A 89 4.71 -3.95 7.01
CA LEU A 89 3.67 -4.25 6.02
C LEU A 89 2.28 -4.30 6.67
N ASP A 90 2.17 -4.89 7.85
CA ASP A 90 0.90 -4.93 8.59
C ASP A 90 0.42 -3.52 8.97
N ILE A 91 1.32 -2.66 9.46
CA ILE A 91 1.01 -1.25 9.74
C ILE A 91 0.51 -0.52 8.49
N ILE A 92 1.19 -0.70 7.35
CA ILE A 92 0.83 -0.03 6.09
C ILE A 92 -0.48 -0.58 5.53
N ASN A 93 -0.69 -1.91 5.61
CA ASN A 93 -1.92 -2.56 5.16
C ASN A 93 -3.16 -2.10 5.96
N LYS A 94 -3.03 -1.99 7.27
CA LYS A 94 -4.10 -1.51 8.16
C LYS A 94 -4.33 0.00 8.04
N ASN A 95 -3.32 0.74 7.54
CA ASN A 95 -3.36 2.19 7.48
C ASN A 95 -2.95 2.74 6.11
N PRO A 96 -3.69 2.49 5.03
CA PRO A 96 -3.36 3.01 3.69
C PRO A 96 -3.15 4.52 3.72
N GLY A 97 -2.08 5.02 3.04
CA GLY A 97 -1.74 6.44 3.03
C GLY A 97 -1.11 6.98 4.31
N ILE A 98 -0.68 6.10 5.22
CA ILE A 98 0.01 6.49 6.46
C ILE A 98 1.28 7.26 6.17
N CYS A 99 1.61 8.26 6.99
CA CYS A 99 2.83 9.03 6.83
C CYS A 99 4.01 8.42 7.61
N TYR A 100 5.24 8.82 7.26
CA TYR A 100 6.47 8.32 7.87
C TYR A 100 6.48 8.43 9.40
N ARG A 101 6.05 9.59 9.93
CA ARG A 101 6.03 9.82 11.39
C ARG A 101 5.07 8.92 12.13
N ASP A 102 3.93 8.61 11.51
CA ASP A 102 2.94 7.73 12.13
C ASP A 102 3.41 6.26 12.08
N ILE A 103 4.08 5.83 10.99
CA ILE A 103 4.74 4.52 10.95
C ILE A 103 5.81 4.44 12.04
N GLN A 104 6.61 5.49 12.24
CA GLN A 104 7.63 5.52 13.27
C GLN A 104 7.02 5.34 14.67
N LYS A 105 5.93 6.08 14.96
CA LYS A 105 5.23 5.98 16.25
C LYS A 105 4.67 4.58 16.49
N LEU A 106 4.05 3.97 15.47
CA LEU A 106 3.42 2.66 15.59
C LEU A 106 4.43 1.51 15.64
N SER A 107 5.56 1.65 14.95
CA SER A 107 6.58 0.61 14.90
C SER A 107 7.59 0.68 16.05
N GLY A 108 7.79 1.85 16.63
CA GLY A 108 8.82 2.10 17.65
C GLY A 108 10.25 2.06 17.11
N TYR A 109 10.46 1.98 15.79
CA TYR A 109 11.81 1.84 15.22
C TYR A 109 12.56 3.16 15.17
N ALA A 110 13.90 3.07 15.37
CA ALA A 110 14.81 4.20 15.17
C ALA A 110 14.76 4.68 13.70
N LEU A 111 14.92 6.00 13.49
CA LEU A 111 14.80 6.67 12.20
C LEU A 111 15.58 5.99 11.06
N GLY A 112 16.88 5.70 11.29
CA GLY A 112 17.73 5.06 10.28
C GLY A 112 17.26 3.66 9.89
N THR A 113 16.85 2.87 10.90
CA THR A 113 16.33 1.52 10.68
C THR A 113 15.04 1.54 9.87
N LEU A 114 14.11 2.44 10.23
CA LEU A 114 12.84 2.61 9.55
C LEU A 114 13.05 3.06 8.10
N SER A 115 13.88 4.10 7.88
CA SER A 115 14.17 4.61 6.54
C SER A 115 14.72 3.53 5.62
N ASN A 116 15.72 2.78 6.08
CA ASN A 116 16.30 1.68 5.29
C ASN A 116 15.29 0.57 4.99
N SER A 117 14.44 0.23 5.97
CA SER A 117 13.42 -0.80 5.78
C SER A 117 12.35 -0.36 4.78
N LEU A 118 11.86 0.88 4.86
CA LEU A 118 10.87 1.42 3.94
C LEU A 118 11.43 1.59 2.52
N LEU A 119 12.69 2.06 2.38
CA LEU A 119 13.38 2.13 1.09
C LEU A 119 13.52 0.76 0.44
N ASN A 120 13.84 -0.26 1.22
CA ASN A 120 13.93 -1.63 0.71
C ASN A 120 12.56 -2.15 0.28
N LEU A 121 11.51 -1.92 1.07
CA LEU A 121 10.14 -2.30 0.71
C LEU A 121 9.65 -1.62 -0.58
N GLU A 122 10.00 -0.36 -0.78
CA GLU A 122 9.69 0.38 -2.01
C GLU A 122 10.50 -0.17 -3.21
N LYS A 123 11.82 -0.34 -3.07
CA LYS A 123 12.69 -0.95 -4.10
C LYS A 123 12.24 -2.36 -4.50
N ASP A 124 11.71 -3.10 -3.55
CA ASP A 124 11.20 -4.45 -3.75
C ASP A 124 9.75 -4.45 -4.30
N SER A 125 9.20 -3.27 -4.61
CA SER A 125 7.84 -3.09 -5.09
C SER A 125 6.79 -3.76 -4.19
N ARG A 126 7.02 -3.76 -2.87
CA ARG A 126 6.09 -4.32 -1.87
C ARG A 126 5.13 -3.28 -1.29
N ILE A 127 5.45 -2.01 -1.47
CA ILE A 127 4.64 -0.87 -1.10
C ILE A 127 4.72 0.21 -2.18
N ILE A 128 3.76 1.10 -2.20
CA ILE A 128 3.75 2.27 -3.06
C ILE A 128 3.99 3.50 -2.21
N VAL A 129 4.86 4.40 -2.67
CA VAL A 129 5.17 5.64 -1.95
C VAL A 129 4.77 6.84 -2.80
N LYS A 130 3.87 7.67 -2.28
CA LYS A 130 3.50 8.96 -2.84
C LYS A 130 4.19 10.07 -2.05
N ARG A 131 5.12 10.77 -2.73
CA ARG A 131 5.88 11.87 -2.14
C ARG A 131 5.24 13.20 -2.47
N SER A 132 5.09 14.06 -1.49
CA SER A 132 4.76 15.47 -1.64
C SER A 132 5.93 16.33 -1.16
N LYS A 133 5.86 17.65 -1.37
CA LYS A 133 6.93 18.58 -0.95
C LYS A 133 7.34 18.44 0.53
N ARG A 134 6.45 18.00 1.40
CA ARG A 134 6.66 17.96 2.86
C ARG A 134 6.49 16.59 3.50
N ARG A 135 5.89 15.62 2.82
CA ARG A 135 5.52 14.31 3.41
C ARG A 135 5.57 13.20 2.39
N SER A 136 5.91 12.00 2.86
CA SER A 136 5.76 10.75 2.12
C SER A 136 4.61 9.97 2.71
N HIS A 137 3.75 9.43 1.85
CA HIS A 137 2.61 8.60 2.21
C HIS A 137 2.79 7.20 1.62
N TYR A 138 2.53 6.19 2.42
CA TYR A 138 2.81 4.79 2.12
C TYR A 138 1.52 4.03 1.92
N PHE A 139 1.46 3.23 0.86
CA PHE A 139 0.27 2.50 0.45
C PHE A 139 0.59 1.03 0.22
N PRO A 140 -0.33 0.11 0.55
CA PRO A 140 -0.25 -1.27 0.10
C PRO A 140 -0.57 -1.37 -1.41
N LEU A 141 -0.11 -2.45 -2.05
CA LEU A 141 -0.25 -2.65 -3.49
C LEU A 141 -1.69 -2.79 -3.99
N HIS A 142 -2.59 -3.22 -3.12
CA HIS A 142 -4.00 -3.46 -3.49
C HIS A 142 -4.87 -2.20 -3.53
N VAL A 143 -4.33 -1.03 -3.16
CA VAL A 143 -5.07 0.24 -3.24
C VAL A 143 -4.97 0.79 -4.66
N PRO A 144 -6.09 1.12 -5.32
CA PRO A 144 -6.09 1.75 -6.64
C PRO A 144 -5.44 3.13 -6.64
N SER A 145 -4.83 3.49 -7.76
CA SER A 145 -4.05 4.73 -7.87
C SER A 145 -4.89 6.02 -7.81
N ASP A 146 -6.12 5.96 -8.22
CA ASP A 146 -7.12 7.05 -8.19
C ASP A 146 -7.59 7.36 -6.75
N GLU A 147 -7.54 6.40 -5.84
CA GLU A 147 -7.86 6.61 -4.44
C GLU A 147 -6.74 7.29 -3.62
N TYR A 148 -5.48 7.33 -4.09
CA TYR A 148 -4.36 7.83 -3.28
C TYR A 148 -4.53 9.25 -2.77
N LEU A 149 -4.91 10.18 -3.66
CA LEU A 149 -5.09 11.59 -3.29
C LEU A 149 -6.27 11.77 -2.35
N ILE A 150 -7.34 11.01 -2.55
CA ILE A 150 -8.52 11.04 -1.69
C ILE A 150 -8.15 10.56 -0.29
N ILE A 151 -7.48 9.40 -0.18
CA ILE A 151 -7.02 8.84 1.09
C ILE A 151 -6.11 9.81 1.83
N ILE A 152 -5.13 10.43 1.15
CA ILE A 152 -4.24 11.44 1.76
C ILE A 152 -5.04 12.62 2.32
N ASN A 153 -6.07 13.06 1.62
CA ASN A 153 -6.91 14.16 2.04
C ASN A 153 -7.87 13.77 3.16
N LEU A 154 -8.44 12.59 3.14
CA LEU A 154 -9.28 12.05 4.22
C LEU A 154 -8.54 11.88 5.57
N ARG A 155 -7.20 11.80 5.56
CA ARG A 155 -6.38 11.76 6.79
C ARG A 155 -6.18 13.12 7.45
N LYS A 156 -6.57 14.22 6.80
CA LYS A 156 -6.51 15.57 7.37
C LYS A 156 -7.90 15.92 7.90
N GLU A 157 -8.00 16.30 9.17
CA GLU A 157 -9.29 16.53 9.84
C GLU A 157 -10.22 17.51 9.10
N THR A 158 -9.72 18.70 8.75
CA THR A 158 -10.54 19.71 8.07
C THR A 158 -11.01 19.22 6.70
N THR A 159 -10.11 18.61 5.94
CA THR A 159 -10.42 18.08 4.61
C THR A 159 -11.42 16.93 4.69
N LYS A 160 -11.24 16.01 5.67
CA LYS A 160 -12.17 14.92 5.93
C LYS A 160 -13.57 15.44 6.20
N ARG A 161 -13.72 16.45 7.07
CA ARG A 161 -15.01 17.07 7.35
C ARG A 161 -15.69 17.63 6.12
N ILE A 162 -14.94 18.35 5.26
CA ILE A 162 -15.48 18.91 4.01
C ILE A 162 -15.98 17.78 3.09
N ILE A 163 -15.14 16.75 2.87
CA ILE A 163 -15.49 15.63 1.99
C ILE A 163 -16.73 14.88 2.53
N LEU A 164 -16.78 14.59 3.82
CA LEU A 164 -17.93 13.92 4.43
C LEU A 164 -19.22 14.74 4.30
N TYR A 165 -19.14 16.05 4.52
CA TYR A 165 -20.29 16.94 4.36
C TYR A 165 -20.84 16.93 2.93
N LEU A 166 -19.95 16.99 1.93
CA LEU A 166 -20.33 16.92 0.53
C LEU A 166 -20.87 15.53 0.13
N LEU A 167 -20.35 14.47 0.75
CA LEU A 167 -20.85 13.11 0.51
C LEU A 167 -22.29 12.92 1.04
N GLU A 168 -22.62 13.53 2.19
CA GLU A 168 -23.95 13.49 2.79
C GLU A 168 -24.96 14.37 2.03
N ASN A 169 -24.57 15.60 1.69
CA ASN A 169 -25.47 16.62 1.16
C ASN A 169 -25.47 16.73 -0.36
N LYS A 170 -24.59 15.96 -1.07
CA LYS A 170 -24.36 15.98 -2.51
C LYS A 170 -23.77 17.30 -3.02
N LYS A 171 -24.32 18.44 -2.60
CA LYS A 171 -23.85 19.80 -2.93
C LYS A 171 -23.91 20.71 -1.71
N ALA A 172 -23.02 21.70 -1.64
CA ALA A 172 -23.03 22.68 -0.57
C ALA A 172 -22.40 24.01 -1.01
N THR A 173 -22.89 25.10 -0.43
CA THR A 173 -22.29 26.44 -0.56
C THR A 173 -21.06 26.59 0.34
N PHE A 174 -20.23 27.60 0.08
CA PHE A 174 -19.10 27.91 0.95
C PHE A 174 -19.52 28.23 2.39
N SER A 175 -20.64 28.92 2.56
CA SER A 175 -21.16 29.31 3.87
C SER A 175 -21.57 28.09 4.71
N GLU A 176 -22.23 27.11 4.12
CA GLU A 176 -22.60 25.86 4.75
C GLU A 176 -21.39 25.03 5.18
N ILE A 177 -20.40 24.87 4.26
CA ILE A 177 -19.15 24.15 4.55
C ILE A 177 -18.38 24.83 5.69
N LYS A 178 -18.30 26.17 5.68
CA LYS A 178 -17.66 26.94 6.76
C LYS A 178 -18.36 26.70 8.10
N LYS A 179 -19.70 26.79 8.12
CA LYS A 179 -20.51 26.56 9.31
C LYS A 179 -20.30 25.15 9.87
N TYR A 180 -20.36 24.13 9.01
CA TYR A 180 -20.17 22.74 9.40
C TYR A 180 -18.76 22.44 9.92
N THR A 181 -17.74 22.94 9.26
CA THR A 181 -16.34 22.67 9.66
C THR A 181 -15.93 23.41 10.91
N ASN A 182 -16.62 24.48 11.27
CA ASN A 182 -16.28 25.39 12.37
C ASN A 182 -14.79 25.86 12.33
N LYS A 183 -14.33 26.22 11.14
CA LYS A 183 -12.95 26.72 10.90
C LYS A 183 -12.97 28.13 10.33
N ALA A 184 -11.83 28.82 10.49
CA ALA A 184 -11.66 30.16 9.91
C ALA A 184 -11.88 30.13 8.39
N PRO A 185 -12.52 31.19 7.81
CA PRO A 185 -12.81 31.26 6.38
C PRO A 185 -11.56 31.05 5.50
N SER A 186 -10.42 31.61 5.90
CA SER A 186 -9.14 31.43 5.20
C SER A 186 -8.68 29.98 5.14
N THR A 187 -8.83 29.23 6.25
CA THR A 187 -8.50 27.82 6.32
C THR A 187 -9.41 27.00 5.41
N VAL A 188 -10.71 27.27 5.43
CA VAL A 188 -11.68 26.59 4.57
C VAL A 188 -11.39 26.89 3.11
N SER A 189 -11.20 28.16 2.75
CA SER A 189 -10.88 28.59 1.38
C SER A 189 -9.63 27.90 0.85
N THR A 190 -8.51 27.94 1.59
CA THR A 190 -7.27 27.27 1.19
C THR A 190 -7.45 25.76 1.01
N THR A 191 -8.22 25.12 1.92
CA THR A 191 -8.50 23.68 1.85
C THR A 191 -9.36 23.34 0.63
N MET A 192 -10.39 24.14 0.35
CA MET A 192 -11.25 23.98 -0.83
C MET A 192 -10.46 24.13 -2.13
N THR A 193 -9.59 25.15 -2.23
CA THR A 193 -8.70 25.33 -3.39
C THR A 193 -7.83 24.10 -3.62
N GLN A 194 -7.21 23.53 -2.56
CA GLN A 194 -6.42 22.31 -2.66
C GLN A 194 -7.26 21.09 -3.12
N LEU A 195 -8.51 20.98 -2.67
CA LEU A 195 -9.40 19.90 -3.10
C LEU A 195 -9.79 20.03 -4.57
N ILE A 196 -10.01 21.27 -5.07
CA ILE A 196 -10.28 21.56 -6.49
C ILE A 196 -9.04 21.22 -7.34
N GLU A 197 -7.86 21.71 -6.95
CA GLU A 197 -6.58 21.40 -7.63
C GLU A 197 -6.32 19.88 -7.71
N ASN A 198 -6.68 19.15 -6.67
CA ASN A 198 -6.58 17.68 -6.61
C ASN A 198 -7.72 16.99 -7.35
N LYS A 199 -8.64 17.71 -7.96
CA LYS A 199 -9.82 17.19 -8.68
C LYS A 199 -10.70 16.25 -7.81
N ILE A 200 -10.77 16.52 -6.51
CA ILE A 200 -11.63 15.77 -5.59
C ILE A 200 -13.02 16.40 -5.55
N ILE A 201 -13.08 17.72 -5.62
CA ILE A 201 -14.32 18.49 -5.69
C ILE A 201 -14.34 19.40 -6.90
N ASN A 202 -15.54 19.71 -7.38
CA ASN A 202 -15.80 20.73 -8.38
C ASN A 202 -16.49 21.95 -7.76
N ARG A 203 -16.22 23.11 -8.33
CA ARG A 203 -17.01 24.34 -8.09
C ARG A 203 -17.94 24.56 -9.27
N VAL A 204 -19.22 24.58 -9.02
CA VAL A 204 -20.23 24.88 -10.02
C VAL A 204 -20.59 26.36 -9.90
N ALA A 205 -20.44 27.11 -11.00
CA ALA A 205 -20.76 28.53 -11.06
C ALA A 205 -22.28 28.72 -11.23
N GLY A 206 -22.82 29.83 -10.68
CA GLY A 206 -24.22 30.19 -10.76
C GLY A 206 -24.51 31.42 -9.92
N LEU A 207 -25.78 31.78 -9.78
CA LEU A 207 -26.22 32.88 -8.88
C LEU A 207 -25.77 32.60 -7.44
N GLU A 208 -25.88 31.33 -7.01
CA GLU A 208 -25.28 30.82 -5.78
C GLU A 208 -24.32 29.70 -6.11
N PRO A 209 -22.98 29.98 -6.16
CA PRO A 209 -21.99 28.95 -6.46
C PRO A 209 -21.96 27.88 -5.36
N TYR A 210 -21.95 26.62 -5.79
CA TYR A 210 -21.88 25.48 -4.88
C TYR A 210 -20.70 24.54 -5.24
N PHE A 211 -20.41 23.63 -4.34
CA PHE A 211 -19.36 22.63 -4.47
C PHE A 211 -19.96 21.23 -4.40
N GLU A 212 -19.39 20.32 -5.16
CA GLU A 212 -19.78 18.91 -5.19
C GLU A 212 -18.56 18.01 -5.34
N LEU A 213 -18.71 16.71 -5.00
CA LEU A 213 -17.65 15.73 -5.22
C LEU A 213 -17.60 15.35 -6.71
N ASN A 214 -16.39 15.18 -7.25
CA ASN A 214 -16.20 14.71 -8.63
C ASN A 214 -16.68 13.28 -8.84
N ASP A 215 -16.39 12.41 -7.88
CA ASP A 215 -16.78 11.01 -7.91
C ASP A 215 -17.08 10.50 -6.49
N ASN A 216 -18.37 10.30 -6.22
CA ASN A 216 -18.83 9.79 -4.93
C ASN A 216 -18.37 8.35 -4.68
N ASN A 217 -18.30 7.51 -5.71
CA ASN A 217 -17.95 6.10 -5.57
C ASN A 217 -16.49 5.91 -5.14
N ILE A 218 -15.57 6.65 -5.76
CA ILE A 218 -14.15 6.60 -5.39
C ILE A 218 -13.95 7.11 -3.96
N VAL A 219 -14.68 8.17 -3.56
CA VAL A 219 -14.62 8.69 -2.18
C VAL A 219 -15.15 7.66 -1.17
N GLN A 220 -16.26 7.00 -1.47
CA GLN A 220 -16.82 5.95 -0.60
C GLN A 220 -15.87 4.76 -0.48
N ASN A 221 -15.28 4.30 -1.58
CA ASN A 221 -14.31 3.21 -1.58
C ASN A 221 -13.06 3.56 -0.75
N ALA A 222 -12.53 4.76 -0.91
CA ALA A 222 -11.40 5.25 -0.12
C ALA A 222 -11.76 5.34 1.37
N LEU A 223 -12.97 5.79 1.71
CA LEU A 223 -13.44 5.88 3.09
C LEU A 223 -13.62 4.50 3.72
N MET A 224 -14.18 3.53 2.99
CA MET A 224 -14.28 2.15 3.44
C MET A 224 -12.92 1.55 3.85
N ARG A 225 -11.84 1.92 3.14
CA ARG A 225 -10.51 1.39 3.42
C ARG A 225 -9.87 1.98 4.67
N ILE A 226 -10.17 3.23 5.02
CA ILE A 226 -9.49 3.94 6.11
C ILE A 226 -10.35 4.12 7.36
N ASP A 227 -11.66 4.18 7.20
CA ASP A 227 -12.60 4.41 8.29
C ASP A 227 -14.01 3.88 7.95
N PRO A 228 -14.17 2.55 7.91
CA PRO A 228 -15.47 1.93 7.59
C PRO A 228 -16.57 2.33 8.57
N SER A 229 -16.21 2.55 9.85
CA SER A 229 -17.18 2.91 10.88
C SER A 229 -17.87 4.27 10.64
N THR A 230 -17.16 5.22 10.03
CA THR A 230 -17.75 6.51 9.66
C THR A 230 -18.76 6.34 8.53
N LEU A 231 -18.48 5.47 7.57
CA LEU A 231 -19.41 5.20 6.45
C LEU A 231 -20.69 4.52 6.95
N ASP A 232 -20.58 3.55 7.85
CA ASP A 232 -21.72 2.85 8.43
C ASP A 232 -22.61 3.83 9.18
N LYS A 233 -22.05 4.69 10.04
CA LYS A 233 -22.81 5.75 10.74
C LYS A 233 -23.47 6.76 9.80
N MET A 234 -22.90 7.00 8.61
CA MET A 234 -23.53 7.86 7.60
C MET A 234 -24.74 7.17 6.97
N LYS A 235 -24.62 5.87 6.65
CA LYS A 235 -25.73 5.07 6.11
C LYS A 235 -26.89 4.98 7.09
N ASP A 236 -26.60 4.73 8.38
CA ASP A 236 -27.62 4.67 9.43
C ASP A 236 -28.38 6.00 9.54
N ARG A 237 -27.67 7.14 9.58
CA ARG A 237 -28.31 8.46 9.61
C ARG A 237 -29.17 8.76 8.39
N MET A 238 -28.74 8.31 7.21
CA MET A 238 -29.56 8.44 6.00
C MET A 238 -30.81 7.55 6.08
N ALA A 239 -30.69 6.31 6.54
CA ALA A 239 -31.80 5.39 6.70
C ALA A 239 -32.86 5.96 7.69
N ASP A 240 -32.38 6.50 8.83
CA ASP A 240 -33.27 7.14 9.82
C ASP A 240 -34.03 8.33 9.23
N THR A 241 -33.36 9.15 8.40
CA THR A 241 -34.02 10.30 7.76
C THR A 241 -35.16 9.88 6.81
N PHE A 242 -34.99 8.75 6.09
CA PHE A 242 -36.01 8.23 5.19
C PHE A 242 -37.10 7.43 5.89
N SER A 243 -36.91 6.98 7.14
CA SER A 243 -37.92 6.27 7.91
C SER A 243 -38.97 7.19 8.53
N TYR A 244 -38.74 8.50 8.50
CA TYR A 244 -39.70 9.51 8.99
C TYR A 244 -40.62 10.10 7.90
N PHE A 245 -40.51 9.63 6.67
CA PHE A 245 -41.38 9.97 5.54
C PHE A 245 -42.15 8.76 5.03
#